data_b3573e8f36f683cdf18858e39c844078
#
_entry.id   b3573e8f36f683cdf18858e39c844078
#
_cell.length_a   1.000
_cell.length_b   1.000
_cell.length_c   1.000
_cell.angle_alpha   90.00
_cell.angle_beta   90.00
_cell.angle_gamma   90.00
#
_symmetry.space_group_name_H-M   'P 1'
#
loop_
_entity.id
_entity.type
_entity.pdbx_description
1 polymer ?
#
loop_
_entity_poly.entity_id
_entity_poly.type
_entity_poly.pdbx_seq_one_letter_code
_entity_poly.pdbx_strand_id
1 'polypeptide(L)'
;MRRLLAIALLLLTAAPAAAQRTLAIERFDAAIDVERGGGIVVEERIRARFTGSWNGIFRTIPIQYRSPQGLNYTLRLDLESVTDDAGDELRHESSRERHNRKIKIWVPGARDATRTIVLRYRVSNALRFFDEHDELYWNVTGDEWDVAIESASAIVGLPEGVSNVRATAYRGAYGSTERAGVAVARNTVRVQTAQPLGFRQGLTLVVGWEPGVVERPTAVETAAGYVYSNLPLAIPPIVLFGMWRLWRARGRDPELKPIAARYEPPDGLTPAELGTLADGKPDMRDITATIVDLAVRGYLHIEERKTDGFFGLFSSEDYHFTLKKPREEWVSLKSHERALLSAMFADGDDWVDLSDLKNKFYKHLPKLKENLYSMLVSRGYYTARPDRVRLLFMIGGAIAGAVLAWMSGALMVFFGMQPAAGIAAGILSGLIIVLFGWFMPSRTVSGTRELEKILGFEEFLSRVEGDRLQRMVKTPDMFESFLPYAMALGVEENWAKAFDGIYREPPRWYSGTNPIHGFHPTSFTSSLGRMSTQAAAVMASAPRSSGGSGFGGGGSSGGGFGGGGGGGF
;
A
#
# COMPACT_ATOMS: atom_id res chain seq x y z
N MET A 1 -27.10 -57.58 58.03
CA MET A 1 -26.85 -56.30 57.28
C MET A 1 -25.37 -55.97 57.04
N ARG A 2 -24.44 -56.11 57.98
CA ARG A 2 -23.00 -55.78 57.75
C ARG A 2 -22.30 -56.66 56.70
N ARG A 3 -22.64 -57.90 56.49
CA ARG A 3 -22.05 -58.82 55.49
C ARG A 3 -22.56 -58.55 54.04
N LEU A 4 -23.79 -58.08 53.90
CA LEU A 4 -24.35 -57.66 52.59
C LEU A 4 -23.84 -56.34 52.14
N LEU A 5 -23.53 -55.40 53.04
CA LEU A 5 -22.89 -54.12 52.70
C LEU A 5 -21.43 -54.30 52.21
N ALA A 6 -20.69 -55.28 52.78
CA ALA A 6 -19.32 -55.58 52.35
C ALA A 6 -19.27 -56.23 50.95
N ILE A 7 -20.23 -57.03 50.57
CA ILE A 7 -20.32 -57.64 49.22
C ILE A 7 -20.78 -56.61 48.19
N ALA A 8 -21.69 -55.69 48.57
CA ALA A 8 -22.08 -54.56 47.69
C ALA A 8 -20.93 -53.55 47.46
N LEU A 9 -20.08 -53.32 48.48
CA LEU A 9 -18.91 -52.45 48.34
C LEU A 9 -17.80 -53.10 47.49
N LEU A 10 -17.64 -54.41 47.47
CA LEU A 10 -16.69 -55.14 46.59
C LEU A 10 -17.16 -55.20 45.14
N LEU A 11 -18.47 -55.16 44.87
CA LEU A 11 -19.01 -55.11 43.50
C LEU A 11 -18.98 -53.71 42.88
N LEU A 12 -18.85 -52.66 43.65
CA LEU A 12 -18.74 -51.27 43.18
C LEU A 12 -17.29 -50.88 42.77
N THR A 13 -16.27 -51.71 43.09
CA THR A 13 -14.86 -51.45 42.71
C THR A 13 -14.41 -52.18 41.44
N ALA A 14 -15.27 -52.95 40.82
CA ALA A 14 -15.02 -53.49 39.48
C ALA A 14 -15.42 -52.44 38.40
N ALA A 15 -14.80 -51.28 38.45
CA ALA A 15 -14.77 -50.45 37.26
C ALA A 15 -14.10 -51.27 36.14
N PRO A 16 -14.72 -51.47 34.98
CA PRO A 16 -14.05 -52.13 33.88
C PRO A 16 -12.76 -51.34 33.63
N ALA A 17 -11.62 -51.99 33.81
CA ALA A 17 -10.35 -51.46 33.33
C ALA A 17 -10.56 -51.23 31.84
N ALA A 18 -10.91 -50.01 31.46
CA ALA A 18 -10.97 -49.64 30.05
C ALA A 18 -9.58 -50.03 29.50
N ALA A 19 -9.56 -51.08 28.70
CA ALA A 19 -8.31 -51.55 28.09
C ALA A 19 -7.68 -50.36 27.40
N GLN A 20 -6.60 -49.87 27.98
CA GLN A 20 -5.94 -48.63 27.55
C GLN A 20 -5.38 -48.91 26.17
N ARG A 21 -6.09 -48.38 25.13
CA ARG A 21 -5.65 -48.58 23.76
C ARG A 21 -4.38 -47.76 23.53
N THR A 22 -3.35 -48.40 22.99
CA THR A 22 -2.09 -47.75 22.65
C THR A 22 -1.75 -48.00 21.19
N LEU A 23 -1.12 -47.00 20.58
CA LEU A 23 -0.54 -47.07 19.24
C LEU A 23 0.96 -46.79 19.36
N ALA A 24 1.77 -47.60 18.70
CA ALA A 24 3.20 -47.38 18.54
C ALA A 24 3.58 -47.61 17.07
N ILE A 25 4.48 -46.81 16.55
CA ILE A 25 5.08 -47.04 15.24
C ILE A 25 6.36 -47.84 15.45
N GLU A 26 6.33 -49.11 15.11
CA GLU A 26 7.52 -50.00 15.22
C GLU A 26 8.59 -49.58 14.22
N ARG A 27 8.17 -49.21 13.00
CA ARG A 27 9.10 -48.86 11.94
C ARG A 27 8.48 -47.86 10.98
N PHE A 28 9.27 -46.83 10.64
CA PHE A 28 8.95 -45.82 9.64
C PHE A 28 10.06 -45.81 8.59
N ASP A 29 9.81 -46.34 7.40
CA ASP A 29 10.78 -46.33 6.31
C ASP A 29 10.27 -45.42 5.18
N ALA A 30 11.13 -44.55 4.66
CA ALA A 30 10.82 -43.71 3.53
C ALA A 30 11.79 -43.96 2.36
N ALA A 31 11.26 -44.15 1.17
CA ALA A 31 12.00 -44.11 -0.07
C ALA A 31 11.64 -42.79 -0.78
N ILE A 32 12.65 -42.01 -1.17
CA ILE A 32 12.47 -40.70 -1.81
C ILE A 32 13.28 -40.70 -3.10
N ASP A 33 12.63 -40.64 -4.23
CA ASP A 33 13.28 -40.54 -5.53
C ASP A 33 13.17 -39.15 -6.08
N VAL A 34 14.32 -38.49 -6.30
CA VAL A 34 14.40 -37.18 -6.93
C VAL A 34 14.33 -37.35 -8.44
N GLU A 35 13.36 -36.74 -9.07
CA GLU A 35 13.17 -36.80 -10.52
C GLU A 35 13.95 -35.72 -11.25
N ARG A 36 14.39 -35.98 -12.50
CA ARG A 36 15.06 -34.97 -13.35
C ARG A 36 14.21 -33.73 -13.57
N GLY A 37 12.90 -33.84 -13.63
CA GLY A 37 11.96 -32.73 -13.78
C GLY A 37 11.74 -31.89 -12.52
N GLY A 38 12.53 -32.06 -11.45
CA GLY A 38 12.47 -31.21 -10.24
C GLY A 38 11.38 -31.60 -9.23
N GLY A 39 10.68 -32.72 -9.45
CA GLY A 39 9.77 -33.34 -8.47
C GLY A 39 10.45 -34.38 -7.61
N ILE A 40 9.75 -34.83 -6.56
CA ILE A 40 10.14 -36.00 -5.77
C ILE A 40 8.96 -36.99 -5.69
N VAL A 41 9.26 -38.26 -5.72
CA VAL A 41 8.30 -39.33 -5.39
C VAL A 41 8.69 -39.89 -4.04
N VAL A 42 7.71 -40.00 -3.13
CA VAL A 42 7.93 -40.47 -1.77
C VAL A 42 7.05 -41.68 -1.53
N GLU A 43 7.66 -42.76 -1.03
CA GLU A 43 6.95 -43.96 -0.53
C GLU A 43 7.27 -44.09 0.96
N GLU A 44 6.25 -43.95 1.81
CA GLU A 44 6.34 -44.13 3.26
C GLU A 44 5.77 -45.52 3.63
N ARG A 45 6.55 -46.36 4.31
CA ARG A 45 6.12 -47.63 4.90
C ARG A 45 6.05 -47.49 6.41
N ILE A 46 4.82 -47.48 6.94
CA ILE A 46 4.54 -47.25 8.36
C ILE A 46 4.04 -48.56 8.98
N ARG A 47 4.90 -49.18 9.77
CA ARG A 47 4.53 -50.40 10.52
C ARG A 47 4.04 -49.98 11.90
N ALA A 48 2.71 -50.11 12.09
CA ALA A 48 2.01 -49.66 13.29
C ALA A 48 1.53 -50.83 14.12
N ARG A 49 1.84 -50.84 15.42
CA ARG A 49 1.34 -51.79 16.41
C ARG A 49 0.14 -51.19 17.13
N PHE A 50 -0.99 -51.83 16.96
CA PHE A 50 -2.26 -51.48 17.58
C PHE A 50 -2.50 -52.37 18.80
N THR A 51 -2.65 -51.79 19.99
CA THR A 51 -3.12 -52.47 21.20
C THR A 51 -4.54 -51.98 21.49
N GLY A 52 -5.49 -52.89 21.70
CA GLY A 52 -6.91 -52.55 21.72
C GLY A 52 -7.49 -52.37 20.32
N SER A 53 -8.70 -51.83 20.22
CA SER A 53 -9.41 -51.66 18.96
C SER A 53 -9.26 -50.25 18.39
N TRP A 54 -8.78 -50.15 17.16
CA TRP A 54 -8.57 -48.93 16.40
C TRP A 54 -9.27 -49.04 15.04
N ASN A 55 -9.63 -47.91 14.45
CA ASN A 55 -10.16 -47.85 13.08
C ASN A 55 -9.04 -47.67 12.05
N GLY A 56 -7.93 -47.04 12.44
CA GLY A 56 -6.82 -46.77 11.55
C GLY A 56 -5.88 -45.68 12.07
N ILE A 57 -5.16 -45.06 11.15
CA ILE A 57 -4.24 -43.96 11.42
C ILE A 57 -4.56 -42.74 10.54
N PHE A 58 -4.07 -41.61 10.92
CA PHE A 58 -3.96 -40.45 10.01
C PHE A 58 -2.50 -40.01 9.87
N ARG A 59 -2.15 -39.56 8.69
CA ARG A 59 -0.87 -38.95 8.35
C ARG A 59 -1.10 -37.47 7.96
N THR A 60 -0.40 -36.55 8.60
CA THR A 60 -0.39 -35.11 8.25
C THR A 60 0.95 -34.77 7.63
N ILE A 61 0.92 -34.12 6.46
CA ILE A 61 2.12 -33.69 5.74
C ILE A 61 1.96 -32.18 5.48
N PRO A 62 2.88 -31.33 5.98
CA PRO A 62 2.84 -29.91 5.71
C PRO A 62 3.03 -29.62 4.21
N ILE A 63 2.12 -28.83 3.66
CA ILE A 63 2.18 -28.42 2.24
C ILE A 63 2.33 -26.92 2.08
N GLN A 64 2.25 -26.15 3.17
CA GLN A 64 2.42 -24.71 3.14
C GLN A 64 3.54 -24.27 4.06
N TYR A 65 4.40 -23.47 3.50
CA TYR A 65 5.57 -22.92 4.15
C TYR A 65 5.62 -21.39 3.97
N ARG A 66 6.52 -20.78 4.67
CA ARG A 66 6.81 -19.34 4.55
C ARG A 66 8.16 -19.16 3.86
N SER A 67 8.19 -18.36 2.80
CA SER A 67 9.46 -17.96 2.19
C SER A 67 10.22 -16.98 3.11
N PRO A 68 11.54 -16.79 2.91
CA PRO A 68 12.32 -15.78 3.64
C PRO A 68 11.74 -14.37 3.52
N GLN A 69 11.06 -14.05 2.43
CA GLN A 69 10.39 -12.79 2.17
C GLN A 69 9.02 -12.66 2.86
N GLY A 70 8.57 -13.69 3.60
CA GLY A 70 7.30 -13.71 4.32
C GLY A 70 6.07 -14.05 3.48
N LEU A 71 6.27 -14.43 2.21
CA LEU A 71 5.21 -14.90 1.33
C LEU A 71 4.90 -16.38 1.57
N ASN A 72 3.69 -16.81 1.19
CA ASN A 72 3.33 -18.23 1.23
C ASN A 72 4.03 -18.96 0.08
N TYR A 73 4.52 -20.16 0.41
CA TYR A 73 5.11 -21.11 -0.51
C TYR A 73 4.39 -22.46 -0.35
N THR A 74 3.84 -22.99 -1.43
CA THR A 74 3.01 -24.19 -1.39
C THR A 74 3.67 -25.33 -2.12
N LEU A 75 3.83 -26.46 -1.44
CA LEU A 75 4.16 -27.75 -2.07
C LEU A 75 2.89 -28.32 -2.72
N ARG A 76 3.01 -28.84 -3.92
CA ARG A 76 1.94 -29.60 -4.58
C ARG A 76 2.14 -31.06 -4.27
N LEU A 77 1.25 -31.62 -3.45
CA LEU A 77 1.26 -33.02 -3.05
C LEU A 77 0.10 -33.75 -3.72
N ASP A 78 0.42 -34.72 -4.56
CA ASP A 78 -0.51 -35.61 -5.26
C ASP A 78 -0.35 -37.01 -4.70
N LEU A 79 -1.39 -37.47 -4.00
CA LEU A 79 -1.43 -38.85 -3.41
C LEU A 79 -1.70 -39.84 -4.53
N GLU A 80 -0.77 -40.77 -4.76
CA GLU A 80 -0.85 -41.77 -5.82
C GLU A 80 -1.57 -43.06 -5.35
N SER A 81 -1.20 -43.58 -4.16
CA SER A 81 -1.81 -44.77 -3.61
C SER A 81 -1.67 -44.86 -2.09
N VAL A 82 -2.57 -45.59 -1.47
CA VAL A 82 -2.49 -45.99 -0.06
C VAL A 82 -2.84 -47.49 0.00
N THR A 83 -1.87 -48.34 0.34
CA THR A 83 -2.02 -49.78 0.32
C THR A 83 -1.52 -50.41 1.63
N ASP A 84 -1.81 -51.68 1.83
CA ASP A 84 -1.16 -52.50 2.86
C ASP A 84 0.15 -53.12 2.35
N ASP A 85 0.77 -54.02 3.13
CA ASP A 85 2.00 -54.72 2.78
C ASP A 85 1.84 -55.79 1.68
N ALA A 86 0.61 -56.22 1.41
CA ALA A 86 0.28 -57.15 0.30
C ALA A 86 0.04 -56.37 -1.02
N GLY A 87 -0.10 -55.03 -0.95
CA GLY A 87 -0.42 -54.19 -2.08
C GLY A 87 -1.93 -53.96 -2.27
N ASP A 88 -2.76 -54.42 -1.34
CA ASP A 88 -4.20 -54.22 -1.37
C ASP A 88 -4.54 -52.78 -0.99
N GLU A 89 -5.44 -52.13 -1.76
CA GLU A 89 -5.81 -50.73 -1.56
C GLU A 89 -6.58 -50.54 -0.24
N LEU A 90 -6.13 -49.58 0.57
CA LEU A 90 -6.77 -49.19 1.82
C LEU A 90 -7.74 -48.01 1.59
N ARG A 91 -8.91 -48.10 2.21
CA ARG A 91 -9.85 -46.99 2.24
C ARG A 91 -9.18 -45.80 2.90
N HIS A 92 -9.19 -44.66 2.21
CA HIS A 92 -8.60 -43.41 2.72
C HIS A 92 -9.41 -42.17 2.32
N GLU A 93 -9.23 -41.10 3.08
CA GLU A 93 -9.75 -39.78 2.78
C GLU A 93 -8.62 -38.74 2.89
N SER A 94 -8.46 -37.96 1.86
CA SER A 94 -7.47 -36.87 1.82
C SER A 94 -8.16 -35.51 1.92
N SER A 95 -7.82 -34.76 2.95
CA SER A 95 -8.36 -33.41 3.21
C SER A 95 -7.25 -32.42 3.49
N ARG A 96 -7.57 -31.14 3.40
CA ARG A 96 -6.66 -30.06 3.81
C ARG A 96 -7.08 -29.57 5.19
N GLU A 97 -6.16 -29.64 6.15
CA GLU A 97 -6.33 -29.05 7.47
C GLU A 97 -5.28 -27.95 7.68
N ARG A 98 -5.70 -26.68 7.60
CA ARG A 98 -4.82 -25.51 7.70
C ARG A 98 -3.65 -25.58 6.68
N HIS A 99 -2.42 -25.73 7.17
CA HIS A 99 -1.19 -25.82 6.38
C HIS A 99 -0.80 -27.25 5.99
N ASN A 100 -1.58 -28.25 6.43
CA ASN A 100 -1.29 -29.67 6.22
C ASN A 100 -2.24 -30.32 5.22
N ARG A 101 -1.74 -31.32 4.51
CA ARG A 101 -2.54 -32.35 3.89
C ARG A 101 -2.72 -33.45 4.93
N LYS A 102 -3.96 -33.79 5.32
CA LYS A 102 -4.30 -34.87 6.21
C LYS A 102 -4.86 -36.03 5.41
N ILE A 103 -4.25 -37.18 5.58
CA ILE A 103 -4.66 -38.45 4.96
C ILE A 103 -5.14 -39.32 6.09
N LYS A 104 -6.45 -39.61 6.13
CA LYS A 104 -7.09 -40.51 7.09
C LYS A 104 -7.21 -41.87 6.44
N ILE A 105 -6.70 -42.92 7.09
CA ILE A 105 -6.55 -44.26 6.51
C ILE A 105 -7.21 -45.25 7.43
N TRP A 106 -8.21 -45.98 6.92
CA TRP A 106 -8.84 -47.06 7.62
C TRP A 106 -8.02 -48.32 7.43
N VAL A 107 -7.66 -48.98 8.53
CA VAL A 107 -6.80 -50.17 8.54
C VAL A 107 -7.61 -51.37 8.99
N PRO A 108 -7.96 -52.30 8.08
CA PRO A 108 -8.66 -53.50 8.43
C PRO A 108 -7.88 -54.34 9.44
N GLY A 109 -8.57 -54.84 10.47
CA GLY A 109 -7.94 -55.69 11.50
C GLY A 109 -6.96 -54.94 12.42
N ALA A 110 -7.11 -53.61 12.60
CA ALA A 110 -6.34 -52.80 13.55
C ALA A 110 -6.79 -53.04 15.00
N ARG A 111 -6.71 -54.28 15.45
CA ARG A 111 -7.08 -54.71 16.79
C ARG A 111 -6.08 -55.74 17.30
N ASP A 112 -5.34 -55.36 18.34
CA ASP A 112 -4.31 -56.20 18.95
C ASP A 112 -3.38 -56.83 17.90
N ALA A 113 -2.93 -56.03 16.93
CA ALA A 113 -2.21 -56.52 15.75
C ALA A 113 -1.20 -55.45 15.26
N THR A 114 -0.17 -55.95 14.57
CA THR A 114 0.72 -55.09 13.80
C THR A 114 0.28 -55.06 12.32
N ARG A 115 0.20 -53.90 11.74
CA ARG A 115 -0.16 -53.65 10.33
C ARG A 115 0.82 -52.73 9.68
N THR A 116 1.09 -52.92 8.40
CA THR A 116 1.91 -52.04 7.58
C THR A 116 1.01 -51.23 6.65
N ILE A 117 1.22 -49.93 6.60
CA ILE A 117 0.53 -49.00 5.71
C ILE A 117 1.60 -48.40 4.78
N VAL A 118 1.33 -48.43 3.48
CA VAL A 118 2.21 -47.88 2.46
C VAL A 118 1.52 -46.69 1.79
N LEU A 119 2.11 -45.51 1.90
CA LEU A 119 1.66 -44.32 1.21
C LEU A 119 2.64 -43.98 0.10
N ARG A 120 2.14 -43.76 -1.10
CA ARG A 120 2.93 -43.26 -2.23
C ARG A 120 2.35 -41.93 -2.72
N TYR A 121 3.19 -40.95 -2.82
CA TYR A 121 2.79 -39.61 -3.27
C TYR A 121 3.92 -38.88 -3.99
N ARG A 122 3.54 -37.97 -4.90
CA ARG A 122 4.44 -37.11 -5.64
C ARG A 122 4.38 -35.68 -5.04
N VAL A 123 5.54 -35.03 -4.95
CA VAL A 123 5.60 -33.65 -4.47
C VAL A 123 6.38 -32.80 -5.46
N SER A 124 5.76 -31.74 -5.92
CA SER A 124 6.42 -30.69 -6.69
C SER A 124 6.73 -29.49 -5.80
N ASN A 125 7.73 -28.71 -6.18
CA ASN A 125 8.26 -27.58 -5.41
C ASN A 125 8.95 -27.98 -4.08
N ALA A 126 9.44 -29.22 -3.95
CA ALA A 126 10.10 -29.71 -2.75
C ALA A 126 11.61 -29.42 -2.72
N LEU A 127 12.20 -29.08 -3.86
CA LEU A 127 13.63 -28.81 -4.00
C LEU A 127 13.94 -27.31 -3.85
N ARG A 128 15.13 -27.04 -3.33
CA ARG A 128 15.71 -25.71 -3.25
C ARG A 128 16.86 -25.58 -4.23
N PHE A 129 16.91 -24.48 -4.95
CA PHE A 129 17.91 -24.23 -5.98
C PHE A 129 18.75 -23.01 -5.56
N PHE A 130 20.04 -23.26 -5.29
CA PHE A 130 21.03 -22.23 -4.97
C PHE A 130 22.00 -22.07 -6.14
N ASP A 131 22.82 -21.03 -6.13
CA ASP A 131 23.79 -20.81 -7.20
C ASP A 131 24.84 -21.93 -7.29
N GLU A 132 25.29 -22.42 -6.12
CA GLU A 132 26.36 -23.41 -6.00
C GLU A 132 25.87 -24.85 -5.92
N HIS A 133 24.62 -25.10 -5.53
CA HIS A 133 24.08 -26.44 -5.35
C HIS A 133 22.56 -26.48 -5.42
N ASP A 134 22.03 -27.64 -5.71
CA ASP A 134 20.62 -27.98 -5.55
C ASP A 134 20.45 -28.80 -4.27
N GLU A 135 19.32 -28.65 -3.56
CA GLU A 135 19.12 -29.22 -2.23
C GLU A 135 17.72 -29.82 -2.06
N LEU A 136 17.65 -31.01 -1.51
CA LEU A 136 16.46 -31.58 -0.90
C LEU A 136 16.58 -31.44 0.63
N TYR A 137 15.71 -30.63 1.25
CA TYR A 137 15.59 -30.52 2.70
C TYR A 137 14.22 -31.07 3.11
N TRP A 138 14.22 -32.32 3.60
CA TRP A 138 12.99 -33.05 3.82
C TRP A 138 12.88 -33.59 5.24
N ASN A 139 11.77 -33.26 5.93
CA ASN A 139 11.42 -33.84 7.21
C ASN A 139 10.73 -35.21 6.97
N VAL A 140 11.49 -36.27 7.10
CA VAL A 140 11.12 -37.65 6.71
C VAL A 140 9.90 -38.13 7.47
N THR A 141 9.97 -38.17 8.80
CA THR A 141 8.87 -38.67 9.63
C THR A 141 7.87 -37.57 9.98
N GLY A 142 8.33 -36.31 10.05
CA GLY A 142 7.63 -35.27 10.76
C GLY A 142 7.89 -35.32 12.27
N ASP A 143 7.60 -34.26 12.95
CA ASP A 143 7.82 -34.06 14.39
C ASP A 143 6.50 -33.78 15.16
N GLU A 144 5.35 -34.04 14.54
CA GLU A 144 4.02 -33.88 15.18
C GLU A 144 3.34 -35.22 15.49
N TRP A 145 4.10 -36.32 15.58
CA TRP A 145 3.57 -37.61 16.01
C TRP A 145 3.28 -37.61 17.51
N ASP A 146 2.05 -37.95 17.85
CA ASP A 146 1.63 -38.14 19.26
C ASP A 146 2.07 -39.47 19.86
N VAL A 147 2.78 -40.27 19.08
CA VAL A 147 3.30 -41.60 19.46
C VAL A 147 4.79 -41.70 19.16
N ALA A 148 5.48 -42.59 19.87
CA ALA A 148 6.89 -42.86 19.61
C ALA A 148 7.08 -43.66 18.33
N ILE A 149 8.20 -43.44 17.63
CA ILE A 149 8.66 -44.23 16.49
C ILE A 149 9.90 -45.00 16.92
N GLU A 150 9.79 -46.34 17.03
CA GLU A 150 10.88 -47.17 17.57
C GLU A 150 12.11 -47.17 16.65
N SER A 151 11.90 -47.15 15.33
CA SER A 151 12.96 -47.04 14.32
C SER A 151 12.50 -46.25 13.12
N ALA A 152 13.33 -45.35 12.62
CA ALA A 152 13.09 -44.63 11.40
C ALA A 152 14.28 -44.71 10.44
N SER A 153 13.99 -44.91 9.14
CA SER A 153 15.00 -44.90 8.09
C SER A 153 14.52 -44.14 6.86
N ALA A 154 15.48 -43.64 6.05
CA ALA A 154 15.17 -43.11 4.74
C ALA A 154 16.26 -43.47 3.72
N ILE A 155 15.83 -43.67 2.49
CA ILE A 155 16.71 -43.84 1.33
C ILE A 155 16.33 -42.75 0.32
N VAL A 156 17.30 -41.96 -0.12
CA VAL A 156 17.12 -40.98 -1.19
C VAL A 156 17.88 -41.42 -2.43
N GLY A 157 17.16 -41.63 -3.52
CA GLY A 157 17.68 -41.87 -4.85
C GLY A 157 17.78 -40.53 -5.61
N LEU A 158 18.96 -40.24 -6.15
CA LEU A 158 19.19 -39.06 -7.01
C LEU A 158 19.31 -39.52 -8.47
N PRO A 159 18.97 -38.67 -9.46
CA PRO A 159 19.12 -39.01 -10.86
C PRO A 159 20.55 -39.38 -11.23
N GLU A 160 20.71 -40.23 -12.24
CA GLU A 160 22.04 -40.51 -12.82
C GLU A 160 22.69 -39.24 -13.37
N GLY A 161 23.98 -39.09 -13.11
CA GLY A 161 24.80 -37.95 -13.58
C GLY A 161 24.98 -36.87 -12.51
N VAL A 162 24.35 -36.97 -11.34
CA VAL A 162 24.63 -36.05 -10.23
C VAL A 162 26.04 -36.24 -9.70
N SER A 163 26.69 -35.14 -9.32
CA SER A 163 28.04 -35.10 -8.75
C SER A 163 28.07 -34.36 -7.41
N ASN A 164 29.14 -34.54 -6.67
CA ASN A 164 29.43 -33.87 -5.39
C ASN A 164 28.28 -33.99 -4.36
N VAL A 165 27.74 -35.22 -4.24
CA VAL A 165 26.62 -35.49 -3.31
C VAL A 165 27.09 -35.32 -1.87
N ARG A 166 26.42 -34.46 -1.13
CA ARG A 166 26.64 -34.19 0.30
C ARG A 166 25.36 -34.44 1.05
N ALA A 167 25.44 -35.00 2.24
CA ALA A 167 24.25 -35.24 3.04
C ALA A 167 24.53 -35.05 4.54
N THR A 168 23.51 -34.58 5.24
CA THR A 168 23.47 -34.53 6.71
C THR A 168 22.05 -34.85 7.17
N ALA A 169 21.93 -35.43 8.36
CA ALA A 169 20.62 -35.71 8.94
C ALA A 169 20.56 -35.28 10.40
N TYR A 170 19.37 -34.87 10.82
CA TYR A 170 19.08 -34.42 12.16
C TYR A 170 17.94 -35.24 12.76
N ARG A 171 17.98 -35.46 14.09
CA ARG A 171 16.91 -36.13 14.85
C ARG A 171 16.52 -35.32 16.06
N GLY A 172 15.33 -35.55 16.57
CA GLY A 172 14.85 -34.94 17.81
C GLY A 172 13.63 -34.05 17.63
N ALA A 173 13.33 -33.27 18.64
CA ALA A 173 12.25 -32.30 18.60
C ALA A 173 12.58 -31.15 17.65
N TYR A 174 11.58 -30.39 17.28
CA TYR A 174 11.73 -29.20 16.43
C TYR A 174 12.89 -28.29 16.91
N GLY A 175 13.78 -27.93 15.99
CA GLY A 175 14.98 -27.11 16.30
C GLY A 175 16.17 -27.89 16.87
N SER A 176 16.07 -29.23 17.04
CA SER A 176 17.21 -30.06 17.46
C SER A 176 18.31 -30.07 16.41
N THR A 177 19.56 -29.97 16.86
CA THR A 177 20.78 -30.07 16.04
C THR A 177 21.49 -31.43 16.21
N GLU A 178 20.86 -32.38 16.89
CA GLU A 178 21.41 -33.74 17.08
C GLU A 178 21.50 -34.45 15.73
N ARG A 179 22.70 -34.91 15.37
CA ARG A 179 22.96 -35.53 14.08
C ARG A 179 22.58 -37.01 14.10
N ALA A 180 21.98 -37.47 13.01
CA ALA A 180 21.82 -38.90 12.72
C ALA A 180 22.91 -39.38 11.74
N GLY A 181 23.24 -40.65 11.81
CA GLY A 181 24.22 -41.25 10.89
C GLY A 181 23.73 -41.31 9.46
N VAL A 182 24.55 -40.83 8.52
CA VAL A 182 24.25 -40.79 7.08
C VAL A 182 25.34 -41.54 6.32
N ALA A 183 24.94 -42.36 5.36
CA ALA A 183 25.83 -43.02 4.41
C ALA A 183 25.51 -42.54 2.98
N VAL A 184 26.52 -42.07 2.27
CA VAL A 184 26.41 -41.62 0.86
C VAL A 184 27.14 -42.62 -0.03
N ALA A 185 26.45 -43.17 -1.01
CA ALA A 185 27.00 -44.12 -1.99
C ALA A 185 26.57 -43.67 -3.40
N ARG A 186 27.48 -43.06 -4.13
CA ARG A 186 27.23 -42.49 -5.48
C ARG A 186 26.02 -41.55 -5.47
N ASN A 187 24.90 -41.94 -6.07
CA ASN A 187 23.65 -41.20 -6.18
C ASN A 187 22.59 -41.62 -5.15
N THR A 188 22.98 -42.42 -4.12
CA THR A 188 22.06 -42.90 -3.08
C THR A 188 22.53 -42.42 -1.70
N VAL A 189 21.60 -41.85 -0.94
CA VAL A 189 21.84 -41.46 0.44
C VAL A 189 20.95 -42.28 1.35
N ARG A 190 21.54 -42.86 2.43
CA ARG A 190 20.81 -43.64 3.43
C ARG A 190 21.01 -43.05 4.80
N VAL A 191 19.91 -42.98 5.56
CA VAL A 191 19.89 -42.57 6.96
C VAL A 191 19.09 -43.54 7.78
N GLN A 192 19.51 -43.82 9.01
CA GLN A 192 18.77 -44.63 9.98
C GLN A 192 18.99 -44.04 11.37
N THR A 193 17.92 -44.03 12.19
CA THR A 193 18.03 -43.62 13.58
C THR A 193 18.69 -44.71 14.43
N ALA A 194 19.69 -44.33 15.24
CA ALA A 194 20.33 -45.26 16.15
C ALA A 194 19.52 -45.51 17.45
N GLN A 195 18.57 -44.62 17.73
CA GLN A 195 17.71 -44.65 18.90
C GLN A 195 16.27 -44.30 18.49
N PRO A 196 15.25 -44.72 19.25
CA PRO A 196 13.87 -44.35 19.00
C PRO A 196 13.66 -42.84 18.98
N LEU A 197 12.66 -42.41 18.21
CA LEU A 197 12.13 -41.06 18.24
C LEU A 197 10.98 -41.02 19.25
N GLY A 198 11.10 -40.21 20.26
CA GLY A 198 10.07 -40.02 21.28
C GLY A 198 8.90 -39.14 20.81
N PHE A 199 8.03 -38.81 21.75
CA PHE A 199 6.90 -37.92 21.51
C PHE A 199 7.37 -36.60 20.85
N ARG A 200 6.77 -36.26 19.71
CA ARG A 200 7.09 -35.07 18.91
C ARG A 200 8.57 -34.94 18.53
N GLN A 201 9.19 -36.05 18.24
CA GLN A 201 10.53 -36.08 17.66
C GLN A 201 10.46 -36.60 16.22
N GLY A 202 11.33 -36.09 15.36
CA GLY A 202 11.38 -36.42 13.95
C GLY A 202 12.78 -36.71 13.44
N LEU A 203 12.85 -37.26 12.22
CA LEU A 203 14.05 -37.45 11.42
C LEU A 203 13.98 -36.51 10.21
N THR A 204 14.98 -35.67 10.07
CA THR A 204 15.11 -34.70 8.95
C THR A 204 16.39 -34.98 8.18
N LEU A 205 16.30 -34.99 6.85
CA LEU A 205 17.42 -35.26 5.96
C LEU A 205 17.66 -34.05 5.04
N VAL A 206 18.92 -33.69 4.86
CA VAL A 206 19.38 -32.68 3.91
C VAL A 206 20.33 -33.36 2.93
N VAL A 207 20.04 -33.27 1.65
CA VAL A 207 20.88 -33.81 0.56
C VAL A 207 21.13 -32.70 -0.44
N GLY A 208 22.39 -32.41 -0.71
CA GLY A 208 22.82 -31.41 -1.70
C GLY A 208 23.65 -32.06 -2.80
N TRP A 209 23.55 -31.53 -4.01
CA TRP A 209 24.34 -31.96 -5.19
C TRP A 209 24.64 -30.78 -6.13
N GLU A 210 25.56 -30.97 -7.06
CA GLU A 210 25.90 -29.94 -8.05
C GLU A 210 24.74 -29.68 -9.03
N PRO A 211 24.56 -28.41 -9.46
CA PRO A 211 23.50 -28.03 -10.38
C PRO A 211 23.67 -28.69 -11.79
N GLY A 212 22.59 -28.74 -12.54
CA GLY A 212 22.61 -29.05 -13.99
C GLY A 212 22.04 -30.39 -14.40
N VAL A 213 21.71 -31.30 -13.45
CA VAL A 213 21.07 -32.58 -13.74
C VAL A 213 19.56 -32.52 -13.49
N VAL A 214 19.16 -31.81 -12.47
CA VAL A 214 17.74 -31.60 -12.14
C VAL A 214 17.28 -30.28 -12.77
N GLU A 215 16.16 -30.33 -13.46
CA GLU A 215 15.57 -29.17 -14.09
C GLU A 215 15.11 -28.15 -13.05
N ARG A 216 15.60 -26.92 -13.21
CA ARG A 216 15.20 -25.81 -12.35
C ARG A 216 13.93 -25.15 -12.91
N PRO A 217 12.98 -24.77 -12.06
CA PRO A 217 11.81 -24.05 -12.53
C PRO A 217 12.22 -22.75 -13.19
N THR A 218 11.60 -22.43 -14.30
CA THR A 218 11.80 -21.15 -15.00
C THR A 218 11.33 -19.98 -14.13
N ALA A 219 11.80 -18.77 -14.44
CA ALA A 219 11.35 -17.56 -13.73
C ALA A 219 9.81 -17.38 -13.81
N VAL A 220 9.20 -17.80 -14.92
CA VAL A 220 7.75 -17.73 -15.12
C VAL A 220 7.03 -18.74 -14.23
N GLU A 221 7.51 -19.99 -14.15
CA GLU A 221 6.93 -21.02 -13.27
C GLU A 221 7.09 -20.65 -11.80
N THR A 222 8.25 -20.12 -11.42
CA THR A 222 8.50 -19.62 -10.06
C THR A 222 7.52 -18.49 -9.71
N ALA A 223 7.37 -17.49 -10.59
CA ALA A 223 6.44 -16.39 -10.41
C ALA A 223 4.99 -16.88 -10.35
N ALA A 224 4.59 -17.79 -11.24
CA ALA A 224 3.27 -18.40 -11.23
C ALA A 224 3.01 -19.18 -9.93
N GLY A 225 4.00 -19.91 -9.40
CA GLY A 225 3.93 -20.58 -8.11
C GLY A 225 3.70 -19.63 -6.94
N TYR A 226 4.40 -18.50 -6.92
CA TYR A 226 4.19 -17.45 -5.91
C TYR A 226 2.82 -16.78 -6.03
N VAL A 227 2.37 -16.46 -7.26
CA VAL A 227 1.02 -15.90 -7.48
C VAL A 227 -0.05 -16.89 -7.03
N TYR A 228 0.09 -18.17 -7.38
CA TYR A 228 -0.85 -19.21 -6.95
C TYR A 228 -0.91 -19.34 -5.42
N SER A 229 0.25 -19.30 -4.75
CA SER A 229 0.34 -19.36 -3.28
C SER A 229 -0.13 -18.08 -2.59
N ASN A 230 -0.21 -16.97 -3.34
CA ASN A 230 -0.55 -15.64 -2.83
C ASN A 230 -1.53 -14.94 -3.79
N LEU A 231 -2.62 -15.62 -4.16
CA LEU A 231 -3.64 -15.13 -5.10
C LEU A 231 -4.07 -13.66 -4.89
N PRO A 232 -4.20 -13.14 -3.64
CA PRO A 232 -4.51 -11.73 -3.44
C PRO A 232 -3.54 -10.75 -4.09
N LEU A 233 -2.29 -11.14 -4.37
CA LEU A 233 -1.33 -10.28 -5.09
C LEU A 233 -1.74 -9.98 -6.54
N ALA A 234 -2.72 -10.69 -7.09
CA ALA A 234 -3.32 -10.38 -8.38
C ALA A 234 -4.31 -9.21 -8.32
N ILE A 235 -4.80 -8.82 -7.13
CA ILE A 235 -5.79 -7.75 -6.94
C ILE A 235 -5.23 -6.38 -7.36
N PRO A 236 -4.03 -5.94 -6.91
CA PRO A 236 -3.50 -4.63 -7.30
C PRO A 236 -3.36 -4.41 -8.82
N PRO A 237 -2.83 -5.34 -9.63
CA PRO A 237 -2.83 -5.21 -11.09
C PRO A 237 -4.24 -5.05 -11.71
N ILE A 238 -5.22 -5.77 -11.19
CA ILE A 238 -6.62 -5.68 -11.65
C ILE A 238 -7.19 -4.29 -11.30
N VAL A 239 -6.96 -3.83 -10.07
CA VAL A 239 -7.38 -2.48 -9.63
C VAL A 239 -6.67 -1.41 -10.45
N LEU A 240 -5.37 -1.56 -10.69
CA LEU A 240 -4.59 -0.64 -11.54
C LEU A 240 -5.18 -0.53 -12.95
N PHE A 241 -5.46 -1.67 -13.58
CA PHE A 241 -6.07 -1.71 -14.91
C PHE A 241 -7.49 -1.08 -14.90
N GLY A 242 -8.31 -1.40 -13.89
CA GLY A 242 -9.66 -0.81 -13.73
C GLY A 242 -9.60 0.71 -13.56
N MET A 243 -8.69 1.19 -12.69
CA MET A 243 -8.48 2.62 -12.47
C MET A 243 -7.92 3.33 -13.70
N TRP A 244 -6.98 2.72 -14.41
CA TRP A 244 -6.47 3.25 -15.68
C TRP A 244 -7.57 3.38 -16.73
N ARG A 245 -8.42 2.35 -16.86
CA ARG A 245 -9.55 2.38 -17.79
C ARG A 245 -10.58 3.44 -17.40
N LEU A 246 -10.86 3.58 -16.11
CA LEU A 246 -11.77 4.60 -15.59
C LEU A 246 -11.21 6.01 -15.82
N TRP A 247 -9.93 6.22 -15.54
CA TRP A 247 -9.24 7.49 -15.81
C TRP A 247 -9.27 7.83 -17.30
N ARG A 248 -8.97 6.87 -18.16
CA ARG A 248 -9.02 7.08 -19.62
C ARG A 248 -10.42 7.47 -20.11
N ALA A 249 -11.49 6.94 -19.48
CA ALA A 249 -12.86 7.19 -19.86
C ALA A 249 -13.44 8.50 -19.29
N ARG A 250 -13.00 8.92 -18.09
CA ARG A 250 -13.64 10.02 -17.35
C ARG A 250 -12.67 11.04 -16.74
N GLY A 251 -11.40 10.71 -16.60
CA GLY A 251 -10.40 11.54 -15.94
C GLY A 251 -9.41 12.21 -16.90
N ARG A 252 -9.49 11.93 -18.20
CA ARG A 252 -8.61 12.54 -19.19
C ARG A 252 -9.25 13.84 -19.71
N ASP A 253 -8.48 14.94 -19.64
CA ASP A 253 -8.87 16.21 -20.25
C ASP A 253 -8.97 16.07 -21.78
N PRO A 254 -9.88 16.80 -22.44
CA PRO A 254 -9.89 16.96 -23.89
C PRO A 254 -8.56 17.51 -24.41
N GLU A 255 -8.19 17.15 -25.62
CA GLU A 255 -6.93 17.61 -26.24
C GLU A 255 -6.94 19.13 -26.47
N LEU A 256 -5.83 19.77 -26.08
CA LEU A 256 -5.59 21.18 -26.35
C LEU A 256 -5.33 21.39 -27.84
N LYS A 257 -5.93 22.43 -28.40
CA LYS A 257 -5.58 22.93 -29.73
C LYS A 257 -4.31 23.80 -29.66
N PRO A 258 -3.69 24.10 -30.82
CA PRO A 258 -2.59 25.05 -30.85
C PRO A 258 -2.99 26.39 -30.18
N ILE A 259 -2.16 26.84 -29.24
CA ILE A 259 -2.42 28.04 -28.45
C ILE A 259 -1.99 29.25 -29.29
N ALA A 260 -2.92 30.21 -29.47
CA ALA A 260 -2.65 31.49 -30.09
C ALA A 260 -2.58 32.56 -29.01
N ALA A 261 -1.59 33.45 -29.07
CA ALA A 261 -1.46 34.57 -28.15
C ALA A 261 -2.73 35.46 -28.17
N ARG A 262 -3.20 35.83 -26.98
CA ARG A 262 -4.36 36.72 -26.77
C ARG A 262 -3.91 37.94 -25.99
N TYR A 263 -4.39 39.10 -26.40
CA TYR A 263 -3.98 40.39 -25.84
C TYR A 263 -4.92 40.91 -24.74
N GLU A 264 -5.98 40.16 -24.45
CA GLU A 264 -6.98 40.49 -23.44
C GLU A 264 -7.30 39.23 -22.61
N PRO A 265 -7.62 39.40 -21.31
CA PRO A 265 -8.04 38.29 -20.48
C PRO A 265 -9.35 37.69 -21.02
N PRO A 266 -9.61 36.41 -20.79
CA PRO A 266 -10.89 35.79 -21.16
C PRO A 266 -12.07 36.50 -20.50
N ASP A 267 -13.14 36.72 -21.30
CA ASP A 267 -14.31 37.50 -20.89
C ASP A 267 -14.97 36.99 -19.61
N GLY A 268 -15.17 37.93 -18.67
CA GLY A 268 -15.93 37.69 -17.45
C GLY A 268 -15.24 36.78 -16.43
N LEU A 269 -13.97 36.41 -16.59
CA LEU A 269 -13.17 35.77 -15.55
C LEU A 269 -12.44 36.80 -14.71
N THR A 270 -12.48 36.66 -13.38
CA THR A 270 -11.61 37.39 -12.47
C THR A 270 -10.23 36.72 -12.41
N PRO A 271 -9.18 37.44 -11.91
CA PRO A 271 -7.86 36.81 -11.75
C PRO A 271 -7.87 35.49 -11.02
N ALA A 272 -8.59 35.40 -9.89
CA ALA A 272 -8.69 34.12 -9.14
C ALA A 272 -9.45 33.04 -9.88
N GLU A 273 -10.50 33.34 -10.60
CA GLU A 273 -11.23 32.39 -11.43
C GLU A 273 -10.34 31.85 -12.56
N LEU A 274 -9.54 32.74 -13.14
CA LEU A 274 -8.60 32.41 -14.20
C LEU A 274 -7.48 31.50 -13.68
N GLY A 275 -6.80 31.85 -12.58
CA GLY A 275 -5.77 31.03 -11.96
C GLY A 275 -6.29 29.68 -11.51
N THR A 276 -7.47 29.66 -10.85
CA THR A 276 -8.12 28.40 -10.45
C THR A 276 -8.44 27.48 -11.64
N LEU A 277 -8.84 28.03 -12.80
CA LEU A 277 -9.09 27.23 -14.02
C LEU A 277 -7.78 26.75 -14.64
N ALA A 278 -6.73 27.55 -14.62
CA ALA A 278 -5.42 27.18 -15.13
C ALA A 278 -4.85 25.96 -14.38
N ASP A 279 -4.81 26.01 -13.05
CA ASP A 279 -4.21 25.00 -12.19
C ASP A 279 -5.18 23.86 -11.79
N GLY A 280 -6.50 24.06 -11.97
CA GLY A 280 -7.54 23.14 -11.50
C GLY A 280 -7.69 23.11 -9.98
N LYS A 281 -7.15 24.10 -9.28
CA LYS A 281 -7.25 24.27 -7.82
C LYS A 281 -7.07 25.74 -7.42
N PRO A 282 -7.88 26.28 -6.50
CA PRO A 282 -7.64 27.60 -5.94
C PRO A 282 -6.48 27.53 -4.95
N ASP A 283 -5.50 28.40 -5.12
CA ASP A 283 -4.37 28.54 -4.21
C ASP A 283 -4.31 29.94 -3.55
N MET A 284 -3.25 30.20 -2.78
CA MET A 284 -3.13 31.49 -2.08
C MET A 284 -2.78 32.61 -3.04
N ARG A 285 -2.15 32.31 -4.16
CA ARG A 285 -1.83 33.28 -5.22
C ARG A 285 -3.11 33.85 -5.85
N ASP A 286 -4.11 33.02 -6.08
CA ASP A 286 -5.42 33.44 -6.57
C ASP A 286 -6.11 34.39 -5.59
N ILE A 287 -6.01 34.12 -4.29
CA ILE A 287 -6.60 34.96 -3.23
C ILE A 287 -5.89 36.29 -3.16
N THR A 288 -4.54 36.33 -3.20
CA THR A 288 -3.78 37.59 -3.16
C THR A 288 -3.93 38.37 -4.44
N ALA A 289 -4.03 37.72 -5.60
CA ALA A 289 -4.36 38.39 -6.86
C ALA A 289 -5.76 39.05 -6.81
N THR A 290 -6.73 38.41 -6.10
CA THR A 290 -8.04 39.05 -5.87
C THR A 290 -7.94 40.30 -5.01
N ILE A 291 -7.06 40.34 -3.99
CA ILE A 291 -6.85 41.56 -3.18
C ILE A 291 -6.35 42.68 -4.06
N VAL A 292 -5.35 42.44 -4.92
CA VAL A 292 -4.80 43.45 -5.84
C VAL A 292 -5.85 43.86 -6.88
N ASP A 293 -6.63 42.96 -7.43
CA ASP A 293 -7.72 43.26 -8.36
C ASP A 293 -8.77 44.17 -7.74
N LEU A 294 -9.17 43.90 -6.49
CA LEU A 294 -10.11 44.73 -5.75
C LEU A 294 -9.52 46.12 -5.46
N ALA A 295 -8.21 46.21 -5.22
CA ALA A 295 -7.54 47.52 -5.05
C ALA A 295 -7.50 48.29 -6.38
N VAL A 296 -7.13 47.69 -7.50
CA VAL A 296 -7.15 48.29 -8.84
C VAL A 296 -8.55 48.81 -9.19
N ARG A 297 -9.60 48.08 -8.83
CA ARG A 297 -11.01 48.50 -9.04
C ARG A 297 -11.53 49.47 -8.00
N GLY A 298 -10.66 49.95 -7.08
CA GLY A 298 -10.94 50.97 -6.09
C GLY A 298 -11.82 50.52 -4.90
N TYR A 299 -11.90 49.26 -4.61
CA TYR A 299 -12.56 48.75 -3.39
C TYR A 299 -11.66 48.77 -2.17
N LEU A 300 -10.33 48.62 -2.37
CA LEU A 300 -9.31 48.63 -1.35
C LEU A 300 -8.21 49.64 -1.64
N HIS A 301 -7.54 50.10 -0.59
CA HIS A 301 -6.25 50.75 -0.64
C HIS A 301 -5.25 49.93 0.14
N ILE A 302 -4.06 49.71 -0.41
CA ILE A 302 -2.98 48.92 0.17
C ILE A 302 -1.85 49.87 0.57
N GLU A 303 -1.47 49.87 1.85
CA GLU A 303 -0.35 50.63 2.38
C GLU A 303 0.71 49.69 2.96
N GLU A 304 1.94 49.79 2.44
CA GLU A 304 3.09 49.08 3.00
C GLU A 304 3.63 49.88 4.19
N ARG A 305 3.64 49.27 5.38
CA ARG A 305 4.14 49.85 6.63
C ARG A 305 5.38 49.11 7.09
N LYS A 306 6.45 49.89 7.36
CA LYS A 306 7.63 49.36 8.05
C LYS A 306 7.49 49.63 9.53
N THR A 307 7.54 48.59 10.33
CA THR A 307 7.59 48.71 11.78
C THR A 307 9.04 48.54 12.21
N ASP A 308 9.63 49.59 12.74
CA ASP A 308 10.96 49.53 13.32
C ASP A 308 10.90 48.72 14.61
N GLY A 309 11.56 47.57 14.62
CA GLY A 309 11.70 46.74 15.81
C GLY A 309 12.62 47.38 16.85
N PHE A 310 12.60 46.85 18.06
CA PHE A 310 13.36 47.29 19.20
C PHE A 310 14.86 47.45 18.85
N PHE A 311 15.39 48.67 18.91
CA PHE A 311 16.76 49.10 18.49
C PHE A 311 17.08 49.04 16.99
N GLY A 312 16.11 49.06 16.06
CA GLY A 312 16.41 49.14 14.62
C GLY A 312 17.05 47.87 14.01
N LEU A 313 17.16 46.80 14.78
CA LEU A 313 17.83 45.54 14.35
C LEU A 313 16.91 44.56 13.64
N PHE A 314 15.58 44.69 13.73
CA PHE A 314 14.58 43.82 13.09
C PHE A 314 13.44 44.69 12.59
N SER A 315 13.50 45.19 11.35
CA SER A 315 12.35 45.83 10.70
C SER A 315 11.42 44.73 10.17
N SER A 316 10.17 44.73 10.56
CA SER A 316 9.12 43.87 9.96
C SER A 316 8.28 44.73 9.01
N GLU A 317 8.04 44.23 7.81
CA GLU A 317 7.09 44.82 6.87
C GLU A 317 5.70 44.26 7.21
N ASP A 318 4.70 45.13 7.30
CA ASP A 318 3.29 44.78 7.42
C ASP A 318 2.49 45.53 6.35
N TYR A 319 1.31 45.04 6.03
CA TYR A 319 0.44 45.61 5.02
C TYR A 319 -0.89 46.00 5.64
N HIS A 320 -1.24 47.29 5.46
CA HIS A 320 -2.48 47.87 5.95
C HIS A 320 -3.48 47.97 4.81
N PHE A 321 -4.63 47.38 4.97
CA PHE A 321 -5.73 47.40 4.01
C PHE A 321 -6.82 48.33 4.49
N THR A 322 -7.19 49.34 3.67
CA THR A 322 -8.32 50.22 3.96
C THR A 322 -9.43 50.01 2.96
N LEU A 323 -10.65 49.85 3.44
CA LEU A 323 -11.85 49.73 2.63
C LEU A 323 -12.22 51.12 2.06
N LYS A 324 -12.41 51.21 0.74
CA LYS A 324 -12.76 52.48 0.06
C LYS A 324 -14.21 52.55 -0.39
N LYS A 325 -14.88 51.41 -0.61
CA LYS A 325 -16.28 51.31 -1.00
C LYS A 325 -17.10 50.63 0.08
N PRO A 326 -18.24 51.24 0.49
CA PRO A 326 -19.08 50.69 1.53
C PRO A 326 -19.71 49.35 1.08
N ARG A 327 -20.19 48.55 2.03
CA ARG A 327 -20.69 47.19 1.79
C ARG A 327 -21.87 47.15 0.83
N GLU A 328 -22.66 48.22 0.73
CA GLU A 328 -23.79 48.34 -0.18
C GLU A 328 -23.37 48.29 -1.66
N GLU A 329 -22.14 48.69 -1.97
CA GLU A 329 -21.59 48.67 -3.32
C GLU A 329 -21.01 47.32 -3.73
N TRP A 330 -20.97 46.33 -2.83
CA TRP A 330 -20.43 45.02 -3.12
C TRP A 330 -21.39 44.12 -3.93
N VAL A 331 -22.60 44.57 -4.25
CA VAL A 331 -23.59 43.81 -5.00
C VAL A 331 -23.05 43.37 -6.37
N SER A 332 -22.21 44.21 -7.00
CA SER A 332 -21.59 43.88 -8.29
C SER A 332 -20.44 42.90 -8.21
N LEU A 333 -19.92 42.61 -7.00
CA LEU A 333 -18.83 41.69 -6.80
C LEU A 333 -19.28 40.22 -6.92
N LYS A 334 -18.37 39.37 -7.37
CA LYS A 334 -18.61 37.91 -7.38
C LYS A 334 -18.59 37.31 -5.98
N SER A 335 -19.11 36.12 -5.85
CA SER A 335 -19.27 35.46 -4.53
C SER A 335 -17.96 35.29 -3.77
N HIS A 336 -16.85 34.93 -4.44
CA HIS A 336 -15.54 34.82 -3.80
C HIS A 336 -14.94 36.15 -3.40
N GLU A 337 -15.14 37.23 -4.20
CA GLU A 337 -14.68 38.58 -3.89
C GLU A 337 -15.40 39.13 -2.64
N ARG A 338 -16.73 38.98 -2.59
CA ARG A 338 -17.51 39.35 -1.41
C ARG A 338 -17.12 38.58 -0.19
N ALA A 339 -16.92 37.27 -0.35
CA ALA A 339 -16.49 36.44 0.75
C ALA A 339 -15.09 36.81 1.27
N LEU A 340 -14.18 37.24 0.38
CA LEU A 340 -12.84 37.72 0.73
C LEU A 340 -12.93 39.01 1.55
N LEU A 341 -13.64 40.02 1.04
CA LEU A 341 -13.81 41.29 1.77
C LEU A 341 -14.51 41.08 3.12
N SER A 342 -15.56 40.23 3.16
CA SER A 342 -16.25 39.93 4.41
C SER A 342 -15.37 39.22 5.43
N ALA A 343 -14.41 38.41 4.97
CA ALA A 343 -13.46 37.71 5.83
C ALA A 343 -12.31 38.64 6.32
N MET A 344 -11.84 39.54 5.47
CA MET A 344 -10.81 40.54 5.85
C MET A 344 -11.33 41.55 6.87
N PHE A 345 -12.55 42.05 6.66
CA PHE A 345 -13.20 43.09 7.49
C PHE A 345 -14.29 42.50 8.40
N ALA A 346 -14.04 41.30 8.96
CA ALA A 346 -15.03 40.58 9.77
C ALA A 346 -15.35 41.29 11.08
N ASP A 347 -14.39 42.00 11.67
CA ASP A 347 -14.53 42.71 12.96
C ASP A 347 -15.35 44.04 12.81
N GLY A 348 -15.70 44.42 11.57
CA GLY A 348 -16.58 45.54 11.29
C GLY A 348 -15.86 46.88 11.02
N ASP A 349 -14.55 46.90 11.17
CA ASP A 349 -13.71 48.09 10.88
C ASP A 349 -13.54 48.28 9.37
N ASP A 350 -13.28 49.53 8.95
CA ASP A 350 -12.96 49.87 7.55
C ASP A 350 -11.47 49.67 7.21
N TRP A 351 -10.70 49.10 8.11
CA TRP A 351 -9.29 48.81 7.93
C TRP A 351 -8.88 47.53 8.65
N VAL A 352 -7.81 46.90 8.19
CA VAL A 352 -7.22 45.70 8.81
C VAL A 352 -5.74 45.60 8.45
N ASP A 353 -4.90 45.25 9.42
CA ASP A 353 -3.51 44.93 9.17
C ASP A 353 -3.37 43.42 8.81
N LEU A 354 -2.43 43.11 7.91
CA LEU A 354 -2.23 41.72 7.51
C LEU A 354 -1.90 40.82 8.71
N SER A 355 -1.12 41.32 9.65
CA SER A 355 -0.77 40.61 10.89
C SER A 355 -1.98 40.23 11.75
N ASP A 356 -3.06 41.05 11.74
CA ASP A 356 -4.29 40.83 12.51
C ASP A 356 -5.11 39.62 11.98
N LEU A 357 -4.91 39.25 10.73
CA LEU A 357 -5.54 38.09 10.09
C LEU A 357 -4.90 36.76 10.51
N LYS A 358 -3.75 36.80 11.19
CA LYS A 358 -3.03 35.63 11.66
C LYS A 358 -3.89 34.81 12.63
N ASN A 359 -3.97 33.51 12.39
CA ASN A 359 -4.77 32.55 13.17
C ASN A 359 -6.29 32.85 13.21
N LYS A 360 -6.77 33.76 12.37
CA LYS A 360 -8.19 34.09 12.23
C LYS A 360 -8.72 33.72 10.83
N PHE A 361 -8.01 34.15 9.79
CA PHE A 361 -8.49 34.07 8.40
C PHE A 361 -8.62 32.65 7.86
N TYR A 362 -7.78 31.69 8.32
CA TYR A 362 -7.82 30.29 7.86
C TYR A 362 -9.22 29.65 7.92
N LYS A 363 -10.09 30.12 8.82
CA LYS A 363 -11.47 29.62 8.95
C LYS A 363 -12.34 29.95 7.74
N HIS A 364 -12.00 31.00 7.01
CA HIS A 364 -12.75 31.50 5.85
C HIS A 364 -12.23 30.91 4.53
N LEU A 365 -10.98 30.39 4.49
CA LEU A 365 -10.38 29.79 3.30
C LEU A 365 -11.21 28.68 2.67
N PRO A 366 -11.81 27.72 3.42
CA PRO A 366 -12.64 26.68 2.82
C PRO A 366 -13.82 27.25 2.02
N LYS A 367 -14.45 28.32 2.51
CA LYS A 367 -15.59 28.96 1.84
C LYS A 367 -15.16 29.71 0.57
N LEU A 368 -14.02 30.40 0.61
CA LEU A 368 -13.44 31.07 -0.55
C LEU A 368 -13.13 30.05 -1.66
N LYS A 369 -12.43 28.98 -1.31
CA LYS A 369 -12.11 27.89 -2.24
C LYS A 369 -13.36 27.21 -2.77
N GLU A 370 -14.36 27.00 -1.92
CA GLU A 370 -15.65 26.44 -2.34
C GLU A 370 -16.33 27.31 -3.39
N ASN A 371 -16.33 28.64 -3.23
CA ASN A 371 -16.93 29.56 -4.19
C ASN A 371 -16.23 29.49 -5.55
N LEU A 372 -14.89 29.43 -5.57
CA LEU A 372 -14.09 29.29 -6.79
C LEU A 372 -14.35 27.95 -7.49
N TYR A 373 -14.33 26.83 -6.75
CA TYR A 373 -14.68 25.53 -7.33
C TYR A 373 -16.11 25.46 -7.85
N SER A 374 -17.05 26.09 -7.15
CA SER A 374 -18.45 26.11 -7.57
C SER A 374 -18.65 26.89 -8.86
N MET A 375 -17.85 27.97 -9.05
CA MET A 375 -17.83 28.71 -10.30
C MET A 375 -17.40 27.83 -11.48
N LEU A 376 -16.34 27.02 -11.32
CA LEU A 376 -15.87 26.13 -12.38
C LEU A 376 -16.97 25.18 -12.90
N VAL A 377 -17.81 24.69 -11.98
CA VAL A 377 -18.94 23.82 -12.34
C VAL A 377 -20.13 24.61 -12.91
N SER A 378 -20.48 25.76 -12.31
CA SER A 378 -21.61 26.57 -12.76
C SER A 378 -21.40 27.14 -14.17
N ARG A 379 -20.15 27.40 -14.55
CA ARG A 379 -19.77 27.80 -15.92
C ARG A 379 -19.59 26.62 -16.88
N GLY A 380 -19.75 25.37 -16.38
CA GLY A 380 -19.61 24.17 -17.19
C GLY A 380 -18.17 23.86 -17.59
N TYR A 381 -17.15 24.39 -16.88
CA TYR A 381 -15.74 24.09 -17.15
C TYR A 381 -15.30 22.74 -16.59
N TYR A 382 -15.97 22.28 -15.54
CA TYR A 382 -15.84 20.93 -14.97
C TYR A 382 -17.22 20.29 -14.81
N THR A 383 -17.29 18.96 -14.94
CA THR A 383 -18.54 18.22 -14.72
C THR A 383 -18.90 18.09 -13.24
N ALA A 384 -17.90 18.09 -12.39
CA ALA A 384 -18.03 18.03 -10.93
C ALA A 384 -16.89 18.81 -10.27
N ARG A 385 -17.08 19.26 -9.05
CA ARG A 385 -16.07 20.01 -8.29
C ARG A 385 -14.80 19.16 -8.12
N PRO A 386 -13.62 19.64 -8.56
CA PRO A 386 -12.36 18.90 -8.47
C PRO A 386 -11.99 18.45 -7.06
N ASP A 387 -12.22 19.30 -6.05
CA ASP A 387 -11.95 18.98 -4.65
C ASP A 387 -12.80 17.81 -4.12
N ARG A 388 -14.09 17.79 -4.47
CA ARG A 388 -15.00 16.72 -4.07
C ARG A 388 -14.67 15.40 -4.76
N VAL A 389 -14.30 15.45 -6.04
CA VAL A 389 -13.86 14.26 -6.78
C VAL A 389 -12.62 13.67 -6.13
N ARG A 390 -11.58 14.49 -5.85
CA ARG A 390 -10.37 14.04 -5.15
C ARG A 390 -10.69 13.45 -3.79
N LEU A 391 -11.49 14.14 -2.98
CA LEU A 391 -11.89 13.67 -1.64
C LEU A 391 -12.64 12.33 -1.69
N LEU A 392 -13.56 12.16 -2.66
CA LEU A 392 -14.30 10.91 -2.85
C LEU A 392 -13.36 9.74 -3.13
N PHE A 393 -12.38 9.92 -4.02
CA PHE A 393 -11.40 8.87 -4.32
C PHE A 393 -10.42 8.64 -3.16
N MET A 394 -10.05 9.67 -2.39
CA MET A 394 -9.21 9.52 -1.18
C MET A 394 -9.92 8.68 -0.12
N ILE A 395 -11.14 9.07 0.25
CA ILE A 395 -11.93 8.35 1.26
C ILE A 395 -12.32 6.96 0.74
N GLY A 396 -12.85 6.90 -0.48
CA GLY A 396 -13.24 5.64 -1.13
C GLY A 396 -12.08 4.67 -1.29
N GLY A 397 -10.91 5.16 -1.68
CA GLY A 397 -9.68 4.37 -1.81
C GLY A 397 -9.18 3.86 -0.45
N ALA A 398 -9.22 4.68 0.59
CA ALA A 398 -8.86 4.27 1.95
C ALA A 398 -9.81 3.16 2.46
N ILE A 399 -11.12 3.36 2.31
CA ILE A 399 -12.12 2.36 2.71
C ILE A 399 -11.98 1.08 1.87
N ALA A 400 -11.91 1.18 0.55
CA ALA A 400 -11.75 0.03 -0.33
C ALA A 400 -10.46 -0.75 -0.03
N GLY A 401 -9.35 -0.04 0.20
CA GLY A 401 -8.09 -0.65 0.59
C GLY A 401 -8.17 -1.40 1.92
N ALA A 402 -8.80 -0.80 2.93
CA ALA A 402 -9.01 -1.43 4.23
C ALA A 402 -9.91 -2.68 4.13
N VAL A 403 -11.01 -2.59 3.40
CA VAL A 403 -11.93 -3.73 3.18
C VAL A 403 -11.25 -4.85 2.42
N LEU A 404 -10.53 -4.53 1.34
CA LEU A 404 -9.78 -5.52 0.57
C LEU A 404 -8.66 -6.17 1.41
N ALA A 405 -7.95 -5.40 2.23
CA ALA A 405 -6.92 -5.92 3.13
C ALA A 405 -7.51 -6.87 4.17
N TRP A 406 -8.63 -6.49 4.78
CA TRP A 406 -9.32 -7.33 5.75
C TRP A 406 -9.88 -8.61 5.11
N MET A 407 -10.61 -8.49 4.01
CA MET A 407 -11.24 -9.64 3.33
C MET A 407 -10.20 -10.63 2.81
N SER A 408 -9.17 -10.14 2.10
CA SER A 408 -8.14 -11.02 1.55
C SER A 408 -7.25 -11.62 2.63
N GLY A 409 -6.95 -10.88 3.70
CA GLY A 409 -6.25 -11.39 4.87
C GLY A 409 -7.06 -12.46 5.60
N ALA A 410 -8.35 -12.22 5.86
CA ALA A 410 -9.26 -13.17 6.49
C ALA A 410 -9.42 -14.45 5.65
N LEU A 411 -9.56 -14.31 4.33
CA LEU A 411 -9.64 -15.44 3.41
C LEU A 411 -8.37 -16.29 3.46
N MET A 412 -7.19 -15.66 3.49
CA MET A 412 -5.93 -16.40 3.62
C MET A 412 -5.85 -17.16 4.95
N VAL A 413 -6.23 -16.53 6.06
CA VAL A 413 -6.28 -17.20 7.38
C VAL A 413 -7.28 -18.37 7.37
N PHE A 414 -8.43 -18.20 6.75
CA PHE A 414 -9.43 -19.27 6.62
C PHE A 414 -8.86 -20.51 5.91
N PHE A 415 -8.01 -20.30 4.88
CA PHE A 415 -7.30 -21.39 4.19
C PHE A 415 -5.99 -21.81 4.88
N GLY A 416 -5.71 -21.33 6.10
CA GLY A 416 -4.49 -21.65 6.85
C GLY A 416 -3.22 -20.99 6.29
N MET A 417 -3.36 -19.98 5.45
CA MET A 417 -2.25 -19.22 4.85
C MET A 417 -1.91 -17.99 5.70
N GLN A 418 -0.69 -17.50 5.55
CA GLN A 418 -0.28 -16.23 6.17
C GLN A 418 -1.00 -15.05 5.52
N PRO A 419 -1.59 -14.13 6.30
CA PRO A 419 -2.41 -13.04 5.77
C PRO A 419 -1.60 -11.89 5.14
N ALA A 420 -0.28 -11.84 5.34
CA ALA A 420 0.56 -10.70 4.97
C ALA A 420 0.40 -10.28 3.50
N ALA A 421 0.39 -11.24 2.57
CA ALA A 421 0.22 -10.96 1.14
C ALA A 421 -1.17 -10.38 0.83
N GLY A 422 -2.21 -10.87 1.50
CA GLY A 422 -3.58 -10.34 1.36
C GLY A 422 -3.70 -8.92 1.88
N ILE A 423 -3.16 -8.66 3.07
CA ILE A 423 -3.16 -7.32 3.67
C ILE A 423 -2.38 -6.35 2.78
N ALA A 424 -1.18 -6.72 2.33
CA ALA A 424 -0.37 -5.89 1.45
C ALA A 424 -1.08 -5.58 0.12
N ALA A 425 -1.75 -6.58 -0.48
CA ALA A 425 -2.51 -6.41 -1.71
C ALA A 425 -3.66 -5.40 -1.53
N GLY A 426 -4.39 -5.47 -0.42
CA GLY A 426 -5.47 -4.53 -0.12
C GLY A 426 -4.97 -3.10 0.08
N ILE A 427 -3.90 -2.92 0.87
CA ILE A 427 -3.28 -1.60 1.09
C ILE A 427 -2.79 -1.01 -0.23
N LEU A 428 -2.07 -1.79 -1.04
CA LEU A 428 -1.56 -1.33 -2.33
C LEU A 428 -2.70 -0.95 -3.29
N SER A 429 -3.79 -1.73 -3.30
CA SER A 429 -4.98 -1.42 -4.09
C SER A 429 -5.63 -0.10 -3.66
N GLY A 430 -5.74 0.14 -2.36
CA GLY A 430 -6.24 1.41 -1.82
C GLY A 430 -5.37 2.60 -2.24
N LEU A 431 -4.04 2.45 -2.15
CA LEU A 431 -3.09 3.47 -2.59
C LEU A 431 -3.21 3.78 -4.09
N ILE A 432 -3.39 2.75 -4.93
CA ILE A 432 -3.64 2.92 -6.37
C ILE A 432 -4.89 3.77 -6.61
N ILE A 433 -6.00 3.47 -5.92
CA ILE A 433 -7.25 4.23 -6.05
C ILE A 433 -7.05 5.70 -5.64
N VAL A 434 -6.37 5.95 -4.51
CA VAL A 434 -6.06 7.30 -4.02
C VAL A 434 -5.19 8.06 -5.03
N LEU A 435 -4.16 7.42 -5.55
CA LEU A 435 -3.26 8.03 -6.54
C LEU A 435 -4.00 8.44 -7.82
N PHE A 436 -4.80 7.54 -8.38
CA PHE A 436 -5.61 7.87 -9.55
C PHE A 436 -6.64 8.95 -9.25
N GLY A 437 -7.19 8.99 -8.04
CA GLY A 437 -8.13 10.01 -7.60
C GLY A 437 -7.59 11.44 -7.74
N TRP A 438 -6.28 11.62 -7.62
CA TRP A 438 -5.62 12.92 -7.82
C TRP A 438 -5.75 13.42 -9.27
N PHE A 439 -5.71 12.50 -10.24
CA PHE A 439 -5.78 12.78 -11.68
C PHE A 439 -7.19 12.62 -12.26
N MET A 440 -8.21 12.28 -11.44
CA MET A 440 -9.57 12.02 -11.89
C MET A 440 -10.38 13.26 -12.27
N PRO A 441 -10.21 14.44 -11.61
CA PRO A 441 -10.92 15.63 -12.03
C PRO A 441 -10.53 16.01 -13.46
N SER A 442 -11.49 16.07 -14.37
CA SER A 442 -11.25 16.44 -15.77
C SER A 442 -12.09 17.64 -16.19
N ARG A 443 -11.50 18.45 -17.06
CA ARG A 443 -12.18 19.56 -17.70
C ARG A 443 -13.19 19.05 -18.74
N THR A 444 -14.21 19.83 -18.95
CA THR A 444 -15.10 19.66 -20.12
C THR A 444 -14.45 20.21 -21.38
N VAL A 445 -15.03 19.97 -22.53
CA VAL A 445 -14.59 20.63 -23.79
C VAL A 445 -14.64 22.15 -23.66
N SER A 446 -15.67 22.71 -23.00
CA SER A 446 -15.77 24.15 -22.74
C SER A 446 -14.64 24.63 -21.83
N GLY A 447 -14.35 23.89 -20.74
CA GLY A 447 -13.24 24.24 -19.82
C GLY A 447 -11.87 24.18 -20.50
N THR A 448 -11.65 23.20 -21.38
CA THR A 448 -10.40 23.11 -22.17
C THR A 448 -10.27 24.28 -23.15
N ARG A 449 -11.37 24.69 -23.81
CA ARG A 449 -11.35 25.87 -24.70
C ARG A 449 -11.08 27.16 -23.96
N GLU A 450 -11.60 27.30 -22.75
CA GLU A 450 -11.32 28.47 -21.92
C GLU A 450 -9.87 28.46 -21.42
N LEU A 451 -9.33 27.30 -21.05
CA LEU A 451 -7.92 27.13 -20.73
C LEU A 451 -7.00 27.53 -21.91
N GLU A 452 -7.34 27.16 -23.15
CA GLU A 452 -6.58 27.60 -24.34
C GLU A 452 -6.48 29.13 -24.44
N LYS A 453 -7.58 29.83 -24.10
CA LYS A 453 -7.59 31.32 -24.08
C LYS A 453 -6.71 31.86 -22.94
N ILE A 454 -6.77 31.23 -21.77
CA ILE A 454 -5.94 31.60 -20.61
C ILE A 454 -4.46 31.44 -20.95
N LEU A 455 -4.07 30.29 -21.50
CA LEU A 455 -2.68 30.04 -21.91
C LEU A 455 -2.20 31.01 -23.01
N GLY A 456 -3.09 31.38 -23.92
CA GLY A 456 -2.79 32.43 -24.92
C GLY A 456 -2.58 33.80 -24.31
N PHE A 457 -3.30 34.14 -23.24
CA PHE A 457 -3.11 35.37 -22.50
C PHE A 457 -1.85 35.34 -21.62
N GLU A 458 -1.55 34.24 -20.98
CA GLU A 458 -0.30 33.98 -20.25
C GLU A 458 0.92 34.16 -21.17
N GLU A 459 0.88 33.57 -22.36
CA GLU A 459 1.93 33.70 -23.38
C GLU A 459 2.17 35.19 -23.73
N PHE A 460 1.10 35.98 -23.88
CA PHE A 460 1.20 37.41 -24.10
C PHE A 460 1.87 38.12 -22.91
N LEU A 461 1.39 37.89 -21.67
CA LEU A 461 1.95 38.54 -20.47
C LEU A 461 3.43 38.19 -20.26
N SER A 462 3.82 36.96 -20.61
CA SER A 462 5.19 36.42 -20.43
C SER A 462 6.18 37.00 -21.44
N ARG A 463 5.74 37.33 -22.67
CA ARG A 463 6.61 37.69 -23.80
C ARG A 463 6.43 39.07 -24.35
N VAL A 464 5.92 39.99 -23.54
CA VAL A 464 5.67 41.40 -23.96
C VAL A 464 6.95 42.16 -24.41
N GLU A 465 8.13 41.65 -24.05
CA GLU A 465 9.41 42.22 -24.51
C GLU A 465 9.79 41.83 -25.95
N GLY A 466 9.08 40.88 -26.58
CA GLY A 466 9.39 40.45 -27.95
C GLY A 466 9.12 41.51 -29.01
N ASP A 467 9.90 41.50 -30.11
CA ASP A 467 9.89 42.51 -31.18
C ASP A 467 8.50 42.84 -31.78
N ARG A 468 7.56 41.90 -31.72
CA ARG A 468 6.19 42.11 -32.21
C ARG A 468 5.32 42.95 -31.28
N LEU A 469 5.61 42.94 -29.97
CA LEU A 469 4.82 43.60 -28.92
C LEU A 469 5.38 44.96 -28.54
N GLN A 470 6.59 45.33 -28.98
CA GLN A 470 7.19 46.64 -28.80
C GLN A 470 6.37 47.78 -29.46
N ARG A 471 5.49 47.43 -30.44
CA ARG A 471 4.64 48.38 -31.15
C ARG A 471 3.29 48.65 -30.48
N MET A 472 2.96 47.93 -29.40
CA MET A 472 1.72 48.21 -28.64
C MET A 472 1.91 49.49 -27.80
N VAL A 473 0.86 50.27 -27.71
CA VAL A 473 0.81 51.43 -26.82
C VAL A 473 0.67 50.91 -25.39
N LYS A 474 1.76 50.97 -24.64
CA LYS A 474 1.82 50.56 -23.22
C LYS A 474 1.37 51.73 -22.36
N THR A 475 0.27 51.60 -21.65
CA THR A 475 -0.28 52.64 -20.76
C THR A 475 -0.21 52.17 -19.30
N PRO A 476 -0.14 53.13 -18.33
CA PRO A 476 -0.28 52.79 -16.92
C PRO A 476 -1.55 51.98 -16.59
N ASP A 477 -2.69 52.36 -17.17
CA ASP A 477 -3.96 51.67 -16.97
C ASP A 477 -3.91 50.20 -17.42
N MET A 478 -3.20 49.92 -18.53
CA MET A 478 -2.99 48.55 -19.01
C MET A 478 -2.12 47.74 -18.05
N PHE A 479 -1.07 48.37 -17.49
CA PHE A 479 -0.22 47.71 -16.49
C PHE A 479 -1.05 47.29 -15.28
N GLU A 480 -1.79 48.26 -14.69
CA GLU A 480 -2.57 48.03 -13.47
C GLU A 480 -3.70 47.01 -13.69
N SER A 481 -4.42 47.09 -14.81
CA SER A 481 -5.55 46.19 -15.12
C SER A 481 -5.13 44.75 -15.30
N PHE A 482 -3.93 44.49 -15.83
CA PHE A 482 -3.48 43.12 -16.14
C PHE A 482 -2.56 42.55 -15.04
N LEU A 483 -2.04 43.39 -14.14
CA LEU A 483 -1.18 42.95 -13.04
C LEU A 483 -1.81 41.85 -12.15
N PRO A 484 -3.09 41.95 -11.71
CA PRO A 484 -3.71 40.87 -10.93
C PRO A 484 -3.78 39.53 -11.68
N TYR A 485 -3.99 39.59 -12.99
CA TYR A 485 -3.99 38.38 -13.84
C TYR A 485 -2.59 37.80 -14.00
N ALA A 486 -1.59 38.65 -14.17
CA ALA A 486 -0.19 38.25 -14.22
C ALA A 486 0.23 37.57 -12.90
N MET A 487 -0.21 38.13 -11.75
CA MET A 487 0.00 37.53 -10.43
C MET A 487 -0.67 36.17 -10.31
N ALA A 488 -1.93 36.00 -10.74
CA ALA A 488 -2.63 34.74 -10.70
C ALA A 488 -1.96 33.65 -11.55
N LEU A 489 -1.33 34.06 -12.66
CA LEU A 489 -0.59 33.14 -13.57
C LEU A 489 0.89 32.97 -13.19
N GLY A 490 1.44 33.80 -12.26
CA GLY A 490 2.83 33.73 -11.84
C GLY A 490 3.83 34.30 -12.87
N VAL A 491 3.39 35.26 -13.67
CA VAL A 491 4.19 35.95 -14.70
C VAL A 491 4.32 37.45 -14.46
N GLU A 492 4.02 37.89 -13.24
CA GLU A 492 4.00 39.29 -12.84
C GLU A 492 5.36 40.00 -13.00
N GLU A 493 6.46 39.30 -12.79
CA GLU A 493 7.80 39.86 -12.98
C GLU A 493 8.08 40.19 -14.45
N ASN A 494 7.70 39.27 -15.35
CA ASN A 494 7.88 39.47 -16.79
C ASN A 494 6.99 40.64 -17.28
N TRP A 495 5.75 40.68 -16.77
CA TRP A 495 4.83 41.79 -17.05
C TRP A 495 5.41 43.13 -16.59
N ALA A 496 5.95 43.22 -15.37
CA ALA A 496 6.53 44.44 -14.83
C ALA A 496 7.74 44.93 -15.63
N LYS A 497 8.65 44.04 -16.04
CA LYS A 497 9.83 44.40 -16.86
C LYS A 497 9.44 45.10 -18.15
N ALA A 498 8.33 44.70 -18.74
CA ALA A 498 7.84 45.31 -19.97
C ALA A 498 7.43 46.81 -19.83
N PHE A 499 7.23 47.30 -18.62
CA PHE A 499 6.84 48.65 -18.31
C PHE A 499 7.94 49.47 -17.60
N ASP A 500 9.11 48.90 -17.36
CA ASP A 500 10.24 49.63 -16.80
C ASP A 500 10.63 50.81 -17.69
N GLY A 501 10.76 52.00 -17.07
CA GLY A 501 11.04 53.25 -17.75
C GLY A 501 9.82 53.92 -18.42
N ILE A 502 8.69 53.23 -18.55
CA ILE A 502 7.44 53.76 -19.11
C ILE A 502 6.52 54.28 -17.99
N TYR A 503 6.31 53.47 -16.97
CA TYR A 503 5.43 53.76 -15.83
C TYR A 503 6.29 54.33 -14.68
N ARG A 504 6.08 55.59 -14.30
CA ARG A 504 6.96 56.32 -13.38
C ARG A 504 6.27 56.85 -12.12
N GLU A 505 4.95 56.72 -12.04
CA GLU A 505 4.17 57.16 -10.88
C GLU A 505 3.56 55.94 -10.18
N PRO A 506 3.51 55.90 -8.83
CA PRO A 506 2.87 54.78 -8.12
C PRO A 506 1.36 54.76 -8.39
N PRO A 507 0.74 53.57 -8.41
CA PRO A 507 -0.70 53.45 -8.52
C PRO A 507 -1.42 54.15 -7.37
N ARG A 508 -2.59 54.74 -7.63
CA ARG A 508 -3.38 55.44 -6.61
C ARG A 508 -3.93 54.55 -5.50
N TRP A 509 -4.02 53.29 -5.76
CA TRP A 509 -4.52 52.26 -4.82
C TRP A 509 -3.44 51.68 -3.92
N TYR A 510 -2.17 52.08 -4.10
CA TYR A 510 -1.03 51.60 -3.33
C TYR A 510 -0.17 52.74 -2.78
N SER A 511 0.26 52.63 -1.52
CA SER A 511 1.21 53.51 -0.87
C SER A 511 2.37 52.71 -0.30
N GLY A 512 3.60 52.94 -0.77
CA GLY A 512 4.81 52.24 -0.32
C GLY A 512 5.80 53.15 0.41
N THR A 513 6.74 52.54 1.09
CA THR A 513 7.68 53.21 2.00
C THR A 513 8.92 53.83 1.32
N ASN A 514 9.08 53.79 -0.01
CA ASN A 514 10.32 54.15 -0.67
C ASN A 514 10.19 55.28 -1.72
N PRO A 515 10.11 56.55 -1.34
CA PRO A 515 10.00 57.69 -2.28
C PRO A 515 11.33 58.17 -2.87
N ILE A 516 12.51 57.67 -2.44
CA ILE A 516 13.80 58.32 -2.69
C ILE A 516 14.36 58.09 -4.11
N HIS A 517 13.95 57.01 -4.81
CA HIS A 517 14.53 56.66 -6.11
C HIS A 517 13.55 56.63 -7.30
N GLY A 518 12.34 57.17 -7.14
CA GLY A 518 11.30 57.10 -8.16
C GLY A 518 10.58 55.74 -8.17
N PHE A 519 9.42 55.66 -8.84
CA PHE A 519 8.64 54.41 -8.98
C PHE A 519 9.23 53.55 -10.09
N HIS A 520 9.47 52.29 -9.78
CA HIS A 520 9.89 51.25 -10.72
C HIS A 520 8.91 50.05 -10.70
N PRO A 521 8.27 49.71 -11.82
CA PRO A 521 7.33 48.60 -11.91
C PRO A 521 7.87 47.28 -11.36
N THR A 522 9.12 46.95 -11.64
CA THR A 522 9.76 45.69 -11.15
C THR A 522 9.94 45.69 -9.65
N SER A 523 10.37 46.79 -9.03
CA SER A 523 10.50 46.89 -7.57
C SER A 523 9.14 46.83 -6.89
N PHE A 524 8.13 47.48 -7.45
CA PHE A 524 6.75 47.47 -6.99
C PHE A 524 6.15 46.05 -7.04
N THR A 525 6.33 45.35 -8.17
CA THR A 525 5.84 43.96 -8.32
C THR A 525 6.55 43.03 -7.36
N SER A 526 7.84 43.22 -7.09
CA SER A 526 8.56 42.45 -6.07
C SER A 526 8.00 42.71 -4.65
N SER A 527 7.58 43.95 -4.33
CA SER A 527 6.89 44.25 -3.05
C SER A 527 5.53 43.53 -2.96
N LEU A 528 4.75 43.53 -4.04
CA LEU A 528 3.49 42.78 -4.10
C LEU A 528 3.72 41.24 -4.00
N GLY A 529 4.79 40.72 -4.58
CA GLY A 529 5.20 39.31 -4.42
C GLY A 529 5.53 38.96 -2.96
N ARG A 530 6.24 39.86 -2.24
CA ARG A 530 6.48 39.71 -0.79
C ARG A 530 5.16 39.76 -0.01
N MET A 531 4.28 40.73 -0.30
CA MET A 531 2.94 40.79 0.26
C MET A 531 2.17 39.48 0.03
N SER A 532 2.18 38.96 -1.18
CA SER A 532 1.51 37.71 -1.54
C SER A 532 2.05 36.53 -0.72
N THR A 533 3.37 36.43 -0.58
CA THR A 533 4.01 35.36 0.21
C THR A 533 3.68 35.48 1.70
N GLN A 534 3.73 36.69 2.25
CA GLN A 534 3.39 36.97 3.64
C GLN A 534 1.90 36.74 3.90
N ALA A 535 1.03 37.19 3.01
CA ALA A 535 -0.41 36.96 3.08
C ALA A 535 -0.73 35.48 3.04
N ALA A 536 -0.07 34.72 2.17
CA ALA A 536 -0.24 33.24 2.13
C ALA A 536 0.13 32.62 3.47
N ALA A 537 1.25 33.01 4.08
CA ALA A 537 1.68 32.49 5.38
C ALA A 537 0.73 32.89 6.52
N VAL A 538 0.32 34.16 6.58
CA VAL A 538 -0.56 34.70 7.63
C VAL A 538 -1.98 34.12 7.51
N MET A 539 -2.58 34.21 6.34
CA MET A 539 -3.97 33.81 6.10
C MET A 539 -4.19 32.29 6.21
N ALA A 540 -3.16 31.49 5.90
CA ALA A 540 -3.22 30.03 6.05
C ALA A 540 -2.84 29.56 7.48
N SER A 541 -2.31 30.45 8.34
CA SER A 541 -1.88 30.08 9.69
C SER A 541 -3.05 29.64 10.55
N ALA A 542 -2.90 28.51 11.23
CA ALA A 542 -3.83 27.99 12.22
C ALA A 542 -3.13 27.82 13.57
N PRO A 543 -3.83 27.96 14.71
CA PRO A 543 -3.27 27.67 16.02
C PRO A 543 -2.75 26.24 16.07
N ARG A 544 -1.55 26.01 16.60
CA ARG A 544 -1.00 24.67 16.81
C ARG A 544 -1.83 23.95 17.87
N SER A 545 -2.42 22.81 17.53
CA SER A 545 -3.02 21.93 18.52
C SER A 545 -1.92 21.22 19.31
N SER A 546 -1.83 21.49 20.61
CA SER A 546 -1.03 20.72 21.54
C SER A 546 -1.77 19.42 21.85
N GLY A 547 -1.40 18.31 21.24
CA GLY A 547 -1.99 17.01 21.52
C GLY A 547 -1.47 15.92 20.58
N GLY A 548 -0.27 15.44 20.81
CA GLY A 548 0.25 14.23 20.19
C GLY A 548 0.79 13.30 21.27
N SER A 549 0.01 12.30 21.72
CA SER A 549 0.50 11.24 22.58
C SER A 549 1.41 10.31 21.77
N GLY A 550 2.69 10.23 22.16
CA GLY A 550 3.59 9.21 21.69
C GLY A 550 3.27 7.87 22.35
N PHE A 551 2.90 6.86 21.57
CA PHE A 551 2.98 5.46 21.94
C PHE A 551 3.86 4.76 20.92
N GLY A 552 5.10 4.51 21.33
CA GLY A 552 6.03 3.64 20.63
C GLY A 552 6.22 2.39 21.46
N GLY A 553 6.49 1.31 20.80
CA GLY A 553 7.08 0.17 21.42
C GLY A 553 6.39 -1.14 21.13
N GLY A 554 7.10 -2.05 20.52
CA GLY A 554 6.71 -3.38 20.49
C GLY A 554 7.76 -4.34 20.06
N GLY A 555 8.21 -5.21 20.88
CA GLY A 555 9.04 -6.34 20.53
C GLY A 555 8.18 -7.54 20.18
N SER A 556 8.67 -8.40 19.29
CA SER A 556 8.08 -9.70 19.02
C SER A 556 9.17 -10.76 18.94
N SER A 557 8.88 -11.92 19.50
CA SER A 557 9.73 -13.10 19.42
C SER A 557 9.09 -14.16 18.50
N GLY A 558 9.90 -14.74 17.66
CA GLY A 558 10.14 -16.10 17.34
C GLY A 558 9.17 -16.84 16.42
N GLY A 559 9.67 -17.24 15.26
CA GLY A 559 9.03 -18.23 14.42
C GLY A 559 10.01 -19.19 13.82
N GLY A 560 9.73 -20.45 13.83
CA GLY A 560 10.47 -21.48 13.13
C GLY A 560 9.54 -22.46 12.42
N PHE A 561 10.00 -23.03 11.33
CA PHE A 561 9.31 -24.02 10.52
C PHE A 561 9.35 -25.40 11.14
N GLY A 562 8.33 -26.20 10.97
CA GLY A 562 8.40 -27.57 11.39
C GLY A 562 7.18 -28.43 11.18
N GLY A 563 7.42 -29.60 10.86
CA GLY A 563 6.86 -30.78 10.38
C GLY A 563 5.59 -31.31 11.05
N GLY A 564 4.77 -31.99 10.25
CA GLY A 564 3.55 -32.64 10.66
C GLY A 564 3.75 -33.87 11.53
N GLY A 565 2.67 -34.41 12.01
CA GLY A 565 2.61 -35.59 12.81
C GLY A 565 1.54 -36.55 12.34
N GLY A 566 1.28 -37.58 13.13
CA GLY A 566 0.20 -38.54 12.93
C GLY A 566 -0.26 -39.10 14.26
N GLY A 567 -1.43 -39.65 14.27
CA GLY A 567 -2.03 -40.31 15.44
C GLY A 567 -3.03 -41.36 15.06
N GLY A 568 -3.50 -42.13 16.04
CA GLY A 568 -4.56 -43.10 15.86
C GLY A 568 -5.95 -42.52 16.14
N PHE A 569 -6.96 -43.15 15.59
CA PHE A 569 -8.35 -42.79 15.83
C PHE A 569 -9.26 -44.01 15.97
#